data_616437d2855e79b763f3e6a1146f8c08
#
_entry.id   616437d2855e79b763f3e6a1146f8c08
#
_cell.length_a   1.000
_cell.length_b   1.000
_cell.length_c   1.000
_cell.angle_alpha   90.00
_cell.angle_beta   90.00
_cell.angle_gamma   90.00
#
_symmetry.space_group_name_H-M   'P 1'
#
loop_
_entity.id
_entity.type
_entity.pdbx_description
1 polymer ?
#
loop_
_entity_poly.entity_id
_entity_poly.type
_entity_poly.pdbx_seq_one_letter_code
_entity_poly.pdbx_strand_id
1 'polypeptide(L)'
;MNTETVIKMVGDFFDLTAEDFTPKQLAVITDAATEIDKRLAKHGKMTTFEKNVMLYGPMAAAVDYACGCAPLAEFTNDDARLEGAMIAGIYAGKTTAQLAEEAGVTLAKASRILGSLDF
;
A
#
# COMPACT_ATOMS: atom_id res chain seq x y z
N MET A 1 -7.51 7.84 -7.30
CA MET A 1 -6.36 8.75 -7.10
C MET A 1 -5.51 8.74 -8.36
N ASN A 2 -5.07 9.86 -8.87
CA ASN A 2 -4.19 9.89 -10.05
C ASN A 2 -2.73 10.01 -9.63
N THR A 3 -1.82 9.83 -10.59
CA THR A 3 -0.38 9.86 -10.34
C THR A 3 0.08 11.20 -9.75
N GLU A 4 -0.47 12.31 -10.23
CA GLU A 4 -0.14 13.64 -9.76
C GLU A 4 -0.48 13.85 -8.29
N THR A 5 -1.66 13.39 -7.86
CA THR A 5 -2.08 13.42 -6.46
C THR A 5 -1.16 12.55 -5.59
N VAL A 6 -0.78 11.38 -6.08
CA VAL A 6 0.13 10.46 -5.37
C VAL A 6 1.52 11.08 -5.21
N ILE A 7 2.06 11.71 -6.24
CA ILE A 7 3.35 12.40 -6.19
C ILE A 7 3.31 13.50 -5.12
N LYS A 8 2.24 14.28 -5.09
CA LYS A 8 2.08 15.33 -4.08
C LYS A 8 2.03 14.76 -2.67
N MET A 9 1.25 13.69 -2.47
CA MET A 9 1.11 13.04 -1.16
C MET A 9 2.45 12.47 -0.69
N VAL A 10 3.19 11.81 -1.58
CA VAL A 10 4.52 11.27 -1.27
C VAL A 10 5.48 12.40 -0.89
N GLY A 11 5.44 13.52 -1.61
CA GLY A 11 6.25 14.68 -1.28
C GLY A 11 5.91 15.30 0.08
N ASP A 12 4.62 15.38 0.40
CA ASP A 12 4.16 15.97 1.66
C ASP A 12 4.46 15.07 2.87
N PHE A 13 4.35 13.74 2.71
CA PHE A 13 4.48 12.80 3.84
C PHE A 13 5.88 12.22 3.99
N PHE A 14 6.62 12.02 2.90
CA PHE A 14 7.86 11.25 2.90
C PHE A 14 9.07 12.03 2.36
N ASP A 15 8.88 13.27 1.99
CA ASP A 15 9.91 14.12 1.40
C ASP A 15 10.56 13.48 0.15
N LEU A 16 9.71 12.88 -0.68
CA LEU A 16 10.13 12.23 -1.92
C LEU A 16 9.52 12.95 -3.12
N THR A 17 10.19 12.83 -4.27
CA THR A 17 9.72 13.39 -5.54
C THR A 17 9.51 12.27 -6.56
N ALA A 18 8.88 12.58 -7.69
CA ALA A 18 8.69 11.62 -8.77
C ALA A 18 10.02 11.01 -9.26
N GLU A 19 11.11 11.74 -9.11
CA GLU A 19 12.45 11.31 -9.56
C GLU A 19 13.03 10.21 -8.67
N ASP A 20 12.50 10.03 -7.45
CA ASP A 20 12.94 8.97 -6.55
C ASP A 20 12.40 7.60 -6.94
N PHE A 21 11.55 7.53 -7.96
CA PHE A 21 10.89 6.31 -8.40
C PHE A 21 11.15 6.03 -9.87
N THR A 22 11.23 4.74 -10.22
CA THR A 22 11.12 4.32 -11.62
C THR A 22 9.66 4.48 -12.07
N PRO A 23 9.38 4.59 -13.38
CA PRO A 23 8.00 4.62 -13.87
C PRO A 23 7.18 3.42 -13.40
N LYS A 24 7.78 2.23 -13.32
CA LYS A 24 7.12 1.02 -12.85
C LYS A 24 6.75 1.13 -11.36
N GLN A 25 7.69 1.58 -10.53
CA GLN A 25 7.43 1.77 -9.10
C GLN A 25 6.32 2.80 -8.88
N LEU A 26 6.35 3.90 -9.61
CA LEU A 26 5.34 4.94 -9.50
C LEU A 26 3.96 4.43 -9.91
N ALA A 27 3.87 3.60 -10.96
CA ALA A 27 2.62 2.98 -11.37
C ALA A 27 2.06 2.07 -10.25
N VAL A 28 2.91 1.23 -9.66
CA VAL A 28 2.53 0.35 -8.56
C VAL A 28 2.03 1.16 -7.36
N ILE A 29 2.74 2.21 -6.97
CA ILE A 29 2.37 3.07 -5.84
C ILE A 29 1.05 3.78 -6.12
N THR A 30 0.84 4.26 -7.34
CA THR A 30 -0.41 4.93 -7.74
C THR A 30 -1.60 3.98 -7.65
N ASP A 31 -1.45 2.75 -8.14
CA ASP A 31 -2.49 1.74 -8.08
C ASP A 31 -2.78 1.34 -6.63
N ALA A 32 -1.74 1.14 -5.83
CA ALA A 32 -1.88 0.82 -4.42
C ALA A 32 -2.59 1.95 -3.66
N ALA A 33 -2.20 3.19 -3.91
CA ALA A 33 -2.83 4.37 -3.29
C ALA A 33 -4.31 4.46 -3.62
N THR A 34 -4.67 4.19 -4.86
CA THR A 34 -6.07 4.19 -5.31
C THR A 34 -6.89 3.14 -4.55
N GLU A 35 -6.35 1.94 -4.40
CA GLU A 35 -7.03 0.86 -3.68
C GLU A 35 -7.13 1.15 -2.18
N ILE A 36 -6.07 1.66 -1.56
CA ILE A 36 -6.07 2.05 -0.16
C ILE A 36 -7.13 3.13 0.10
N ASP A 37 -7.16 4.15 -0.75
CA ASP A 37 -8.14 5.24 -0.65
C ASP A 37 -9.58 4.72 -0.77
N LYS A 38 -9.80 3.82 -1.73
CA LYS A 38 -11.10 3.18 -1.94
C LYS A 38 -11.55 2.38 -0.71
N ARG A 39 -10.63 1.66 -0.08
CA ARG A 39 -10.93 0.89 1.14
C ARG A 39 -11.26 1.81 2.32
N LEU A 40 -10.54 2.90 2.48
CA LEU A 40 -10.83 3.88 3.51
C LEU A 40 -12.20 4.53 3.32
N ALA A 41 -12.59 4.80 2.09
CA ALA A 41 -13.90 5.39 1.78
C ALA A 41 -15.08 4.53 2.26
N LYS A 42 -14.88 3.23 2.44
CA LYS A 42 -15.93 2.32 2.95
C LYS A 42 -16.20 2.47 4.44
N HIS A 43 -15.34 3.15 5.17
CA HIS A 43 -15.51 3.36 6.62
C HIS A 43 -16.46 4.52 6.96
N GLY A 44 -17.09 5.16 5.96
CA GLY A 44 -18.06 6.22 6.15
C GLY A 44 -17.43 7.61 6.14
N LYS A 45 -18.14 8.58 6.75
CA LYS A 45 -17.67 9.96 6.73
C LYS A 45 -16.50 10.15 7.67
N MET A 46 -15.41 10.67 7.12
CA MET A 46 -14.22 11.06 7.88
C MET A 46 -13.86 12.48 7.53
N THR A 47 -13.30 13.21 8.49
CA THR A 47 -12.68 14.50 8.21
C THR A 47 -11.45 14.29 7.35
N THR A 48 -10.98 15.33 6.67
CA THR A 48 -9.76 15.27 5.88
C THR A 48 -8.56 14.86 6.74
N PHE A 49 -8.51 15.38 7.97
CA PHE A 49 -7.45 15.03 8.92
C PHE A 49 -7.47 13.54 9.29
N GLU A 50 -8.64 13.01 9.65
CA GLU A 50 -8.79 11.59 10.00
C GLU A 50 -8.39 10.69 8.83
N LYS A 51 -8.82 11.02 7.62
CA LYS A 51 -8.48 10.27 6.41
C LYS A 51 -6.97 10.26 6.17
N ASN A 52 -6.31 11.41 6.31
CA ASN A 52 -4.87 11.52 6.12
C ASN A 52 -4.09 10.69 7.16
N VAL A 53 -4.54 10.70 8.41
CA VAL A 53 -3.93 9.89 9.48
C VAL A 53 -4.05 8.40 9.16
N MET A 54 -5.23 7.95 8.76
CA MET A 54 -5.46 6.54 8.43
C MET A 54 -4.76 6.11 7.14
N LEU A 55 -4.57 7.03 6.21
CA LEU A 55 -3.92 6.77 4.93
C LEU A 55 -2.39 6.63 5.08
N TYR A 56 -1.81 7.33 6.05
CA TYR A 56 -0.36 7.43 6.19
C TYR A 56 0.33 6.07 6.38
N GLY A 57 -0.16 5.25 7.31
CA GLY A 57 0.45 3.97 7.64
C GLY A 57 0.50 3.01 6.45
N PRO A 58 -0.64 2.67 5.83
CA PRO A 58 -0.66 1.83 4.64
C PRO A 58 0.14 2.39 3.47
N MET A 59 0.10 3.71 3.27
CA MET A 59 0.86 4.34 2.18
C MET A 59 2.36 4.28 2.39
N ALA A 60 2.82 4.53 3.62
CA ALA A 60 4.24 4.41 3.94
C ALA A 60 4.74 2.99 3.67
N ALA A 61 3.98 1.98 4.09
CA ALA A 61 4.33 0.58 3.87
C ALA A 61 4.32 0.23 2.38
N ALA A 62 3.33 0.72 1.62
CA ALA A 62 3.25 0.49 0.19
C ALA A 62 4.45 1.08 -0.55
N VAL A 63 4.84 2.30 -0.21
CA VAL A 63 6.01 2.98 -0.79
C VAL A 63 7.29 2.22 -0.44
N ASP A 64 7.50 1.88 0.83
CA ASP A 64 8.69 1.17 1.28
C ASP A 64 8.83 -0.19 0.58
N TYR A 65 7.73 -0.91 0.47
CA TYR A 65 7.74 -2.22 -0.19
C TYR A 65 7.98 -2.10 -1.69
N ALA A 66 7.29 -1.20 -2.36
CA ALA A 66 7.42 -1.01 -3.80
C ALA A 66 8.82 -0.57 -4.22
N CYS A 67 9.50 0.20 -3.35
CA CYS A 67 10.87 0.66 -3.58
C CYS A 67 11.93 -0.33 -3.13
N GLY A 68 11.54 -1.46 -2.53
CA GLY A 68 12.48 -2.45 -2.03
C GLY A 68 13.22 -2.04 -0.76
N CYS A 69 12.71 -1.03 -0.05
CA CYS A 69 13.33 -0.51 1.18
C CYS A 69 13.04 -1.38 2.39
N ALA A 70 11.91 -2.11 2.39
CA ALA A 70 11.52 -2.96 3.50
C ALA A 70 10.81 -4.22 2.99
N PRO A 71 11.11 -5.40 3.56
CA PRO A 71 10.39 -6.62 3.23
C PRO A 71 9.03 -6.67 3.94
N LEU A 72 8.10 -7.47 3.41
CA LEU A 72 6.78 -7.63 4.01
C LEU A 72 6.82 -8.06 5.47
N ALA A 73 7.81 -8.87 5.84
CA ALA A 73 7.94 -9.36 7.21
C ALA A 73 8.08 -8.26 8.25
N GLU A 74 8.51 -7.07 7.88
CA GLU A 74 8.62 -5.93 8.80
C GLU A 74 7.28 -5.34 9.19
N PHE A 75 6.20 -5.65 8.47
CA PHE A 75 4.88 -5.04 8.70
C PHE A 75 3.89 -6.00 9.40
N THR A 76 4.34 -7.19 9.80
CA THR A 76 3.43 -8.24 10.30
C THR A 76 2.78 -7.92 11.64
N ASN A 77 3.30 -6.94 12.38
CA ASN A 77 2.74 -6.51 13.68
C ASN A 77 1.72 -5.37 13.54
N ASP A 78 1.43 -4.93 12.33
CA ASP A 78 0.48 -3.85 12.06
C ASP A 78 -0.32 -4.21 10.81
N ASP A 79 -1.56 -4.66 10.99
CA ASP A 79 -2.41 -5.11 9.89
C ASP A 79 -2.66 -4.05 8.83
N ALA A 80 -2.77 -2.79 9.21
CA ALA A 80 -2.99 -1.70 8.26
C ALA A 80 -1.77 -1.48 7.35
N ARG A 81 -0.59 -1.51 7.93
CA ARG A 81 0.66 -1.38 7.17
C ARG A 81 0.90 -2.61 6.30
N LEU A 82 0.67 -3.79 6.84
CA LEU A 82 0.80 -5.03 6.08
C LEU A 82 -0.15 -5.03 4.89
N GLU A 83 -1.39 -4.58 5.08
CA GLU A 83 -2.37 -4.45 4.00
C GLU A 83 -1.85 -3.54 2.88
N GLY A 84 -1.33 -2.37 3.23
CA GLY A 84 -0.79 -1.42 2.24
C GLY A 84 0.36 -2.03 1.45
N ALA A 85 1.31 -2.67 2.12
CA ALA A 85 2.45 -3.31 1.47
C ALA A 85 2.02 -4.49 0.58
N MET A 86 1.07 -5.30 1.04
CA MET A 86 0.56 -6.43 0.26
C MET A 86 -0.20 -5.97 -0.98
N ILE A 87 -0.99 -4.90 -0.87
CA ILE A 87 -1.67 -4.30 -2.02
C ILE A 87 -0.65 -3.88 -3.08
N ALA A 88 0.43 -3.21 -2.67
CA ALA A 88 1.52 -2.87 -3.58
C ALA A 88 2.13 -4.12 -4.24
N GLY A 89 2.29 -5.19 -3.49
CA GLY A 89 2.79 -6.47 -4.02
C GLY A 89 1.89 -7.05 -5.10
N ILE A 90 0.57 -7.00 -4.92
CA ILE A 90 -0.39 -7.45 -5.94
C ILE A 90 -0.23 -6.64 -7.23
N TYR A 91 -0.15 -5.32 -7.12
CA TYR A 91 0.01 -4.47 -8.30
C TYR A 91 1.41 -4.59 -8.92
N ALA A 92 2.39 -5.10 -8.16
CA ALA A 92 3.71 -5.45 -8.71
C ALA A 92 3.72 -6.81 -9.42
N GLY A 93 2.58 -7.52 -9.45
CA GLY A 93 2.45 -8.77 -10.18
C GLY A 93 2.61 -10.02 -9.33
N LYS A 94 2.67 -9.90 -8.00
CA LYS A 94 2.79 -11.05 -7.10
C LYS A 94 1.42 -11.64 -6.77
N THR A 95 1.40 -12.93 -6.47
CA THR A 95 0.17 -13.60 -6.04
C THR A 95 -0.01 -13.50 -4.53
N THR A 96 -1.24 -13.71 -4.06
CA THR A 96 -1.53 -13.76 -2.61
C THR A 96 -0.66 -14.79 -1.91
N ALA A 97 -0.46 -15.96 -2.52
CA ALA A 97 0.38 -17.04 -1.96
C ALA A 97 1.85 -16.59 -1.81
N GLN A 98 2.40 -15.93 -2.83
CA GLN A 98 3.76 -15.40 -2.76
C GLN A 98 3.90 -14.35 -1.65
N LEU A 99 2.92 -13.47 -1.51
CA LEU A 99 2.93 -12.43 -0.48
C LEU A 99 2.79 -13.02 0.92
N ALA A 100 1.97 -14.05 1.09
CA ALA A 100 1.86 -14.77 2.36
C ALA A 100 3.21 -15.36 2.77
N GLU A 101 3.91 -15.99 1.83
CA GLU A 101 5.23 -16.57 2.08
C GLU A 101 6.27 -15.49 2.44
N GLU A 102 6.32 -14.40 1.69
CA GLU A 102 7.23 -13.28 1.97
C GLU A 102 7.01 -12.67 3.35
N ALA A 103 5.74 -12.54 3.75
CA ALA A 103 5.38 -11.98 5.04
C ALA A 103 5.57 -12.96 6.20
N GLY A 104 5.64 -14.26 5.91
CA GLY A 104 5.68 -15.30 6.94
C GLY A 104 4.32 -15.48 7.64
N VAL A 105 3.24 -15.22 6.93
CA VAL A 105 1.87 -15.39 7.45
C VAL A 105 1.16 -16.50 6.69
N THR A 106 0.02 -16.97 7.22
CA THR A 106 -0.78 -17.99 6.54
C THR A 106 -1.46 -17.41 5.29
N LEU A 107 -1.74 -18.28 4.32
CA LEU A 107 -2.52 -17.89 3.15
C LEU A 107 -3.90 -17.37 3.55
N ALA A 108 -4.52 -17.96 4.57
CA ALA A 108 -5.81 -17.50 5.09
C ALA A 108 -5.75 -16.07 5.61
N LYS A 109 -4.69 -15.72 6.35
CA LYS A 109 -4.49 -14.34 6.84
C LYS A 109 -4.26 -13.37 5.69
N ALA A 110 -3.41 -13.72 4.74
CA ALA A 110 -3.13 -12.89 3.56
C ALA A 110 -4.40 -12.66 2.73
N SER A 111 -5.20 -13.72 2.51
CA SER A 111 -6.46 -13.62 1.78
C SER A 111 -7.47 -12.73 2.50
N ARG A 112 -7.54 -12.82 3.83
CA ARG A 112 -8.41 -11.97 4.64
C ARG A 112 -8.00 -10.50 4.52
N ILE A 113 -6.70 -10.21 4.60
CA ILE A 113 -6.17 -8.84 4.51
C ILE A 113 -6.42 -8.25 3.13
N LEU A 114 -6.14 -8.99 2.07
CA LEU A 114 -6.33 -8.53 0.69
C LEU A 114 -7.81 -8.50 0.28
N GLY A 115 -8.64 -9.35 0.90
CA GLY A 115 -10.07 -9.36 0.62
C GLY A 115 -10.39 -9.67 -0.83
N SER A 116 -11.13 -8.76 -1.49
CA SER A 116 -11.60 -8.94 -2.86
C SER A 116 -10.59 -8.54 -3.94
N LEU A 117 -9.33 -8.32 -3.60
CA LEU A 117 -8.28 -8.09 -4.59
C LEU A 117 -7.85 -9.41 -5.23
N ASP A 118 -8.76 -9.99 -5.98
CA ASP A 118 -8.48 -11.17 -6.80
C ASP A 118 -8.19 -10.73 -8.23
N PHE A 119 -7.00 -11.01 -8.65
CA PHE A 119 -6.59 -10.82 -10.04
C PHE A 119 -6.40 -12.17 -10.70
#